data_0c36dae709859f9b793e88eec5c955c7
#
_entry.id   0c36dae709859f9b793e88eec5c955c7
#
_cell.length_a   1.000
_cell.length_b   1.000
_cell.length_c   1.000
_cell.angle_alpha   90.00
_cell.angle_beta   90.00
_cell.angle_gamma   90.00
#
_symmetry.space_group_name_H-M   'P 1'
#
loop_
_entity.id
_entity.type
_entity.pdbx_description
1 polymer ?
#
loop_
_entity_poly.entity_id
_entity_poly.type
_entity_poly.pdbx_seq_one_letter_code
_entity_poly.pdbx_strand_id
1 'polypeptide(L)'
;MEHEPGMGYGLPGRHESFWMETAPETSYPLMPGNLETDVAVVGGGIAGITTAVLLKQAGYTVAVIEGGRICRGVTGHTTAKVTALHRLIYHHLIDRFGSGQANQYADANQAAIETIASFVERYDIPCDFVRKPAYTYAESEESRDLVAAEADAARSLGLPATFVDDIPLPARTYGAVILENQAQFHPLKYLLRLASLIPGDGSHIFETTRALEVLDDRDRCMVRTEQGTVTARSVVLATHYPFYDGPGFYYARMEPSRSYVLGVRTGEPFPDGMFINAEGPAHSWRSQPASGGELVLVTGLGHRTGENVDTREHYRRLEEYARTVYPVRSVDYRWSAQDYITIDGVPYIGPLASGHENVYIATGFHKWGMTNGTAAATILADMIQGRTSPWAEVYAPDRFKPAASVRRFLVHNIEVAEKYVGGAISRPSGDLADVGPGEGRILMIEGEKTGVFRDREGRVHAVNPTCTHMGCVTAWNSAEETWDCPCHGSRYSADGRVIHGPAVKGLRPRGG
;
A
#
# COMPACT_ATOMS: atom_id res chain seq x y z
N MET A 1 -12.63 -21.76 -16.99
CA MET A 1 -11.31 -22.36 -17.20
C MET A 1 -10.60 -22.23 -15.89
N GLU A 2 -10.43 -23.35 -15.22
CA GLU A 2 -9.78 -23.47 -13.91
C GLU A 2 -8.31 -23.05 -14.08
N HIS A 3 -7.89 -22.04 -13.33
CA HIS A 3 -6.48 -21.70 -13.21
C HIS A 3 -5.80 -22.80 -12.42
N GLU A 4 -5.04 -23.65 -13.09
CA GLU A 4 -4.07 -24.47 -12.39
C GLU A 4 -3.08 -23.56 -11.62
N PRO A 5 -2.79 -23.85 -10.35
CA PRO A 5 -1.82 -23.08 -9.58
C PRO A 5 -0.43 -23.24 -10.22
N GLY A 6 0.03 -22.17 -10.85
CA GLY A 6 1.32 -22.15 -11.53
C GLY A 6 2.46 -22.57 -10.61
N MET A 7 3.18 -23.63 -10.96
CA MET A 7 4.50 -23.94 -10.40
C MET A 7 5.48 -22.82 -10.79
N GLY A 8 5.60 -21.81 -9.90
CA GLY A 8 6.45 -20.66 -10.14
C GLY A 8 7.92 -21.01 -9.95
N TYR A 9 8.74 -20.93 -10.98
CA TYR A 9 10.21 -20.75 -11.02
C TYR A 9 11.04 -21.32 -9.84
N GLY A 10 10.64 -22.45 -9.26
CA GLY A 10 11.31 -23.02 -8.07
C GLY A 10 11.13 -22.19 -6.79
N LEU A 11 10.19 -21.23 -6.77
CA LEU A 11 9.80 -20.52 -5.55
C LEU A 11 8.72 -21.32 -4.82
N PRO A 12 8.84 -21.47 -3.49
CA PRO A 12 7.86 -22.19 -2.69
C PRO A 12 6.55 -21.43 -2.54
N GLY A 13 5.46 -22.15 -2.29
CA GLY A 13 4.13 -21.60 -2.02
C GLY A 13 3.41 -21.09 -3.27
N ARG A 14 2.10 -20.91 -3.13
CA ARG A 14 1.25 -20.35 -4.19
C ARG A 14 1.51 -18.85 -4.32
N HIS A 15 1.58 -18.36 -5.56
CA HIS A 15 1.73 -16.93 -5.84
C HIS A 15 0.37 -16.24 -5.75
N GLU A 16 -0.12 -16.13 -4.54
CA GLU A 16 -1.40 -15.51 -4.23
C GLU A 16 -1.42 -15.00 -2.78
N SER A 17 -2.15 -13.93 -2.53
CA SER A 17 -2.40 -13.44 -1.17
C SER A 17 -3.40 -14.35 -0.45
N PHE A 18 -3.06 -14.79 0.75
CA PHE A 18 -3.96 -15.53 1.63
C PHE A 18 -5.33 -14.85 1.79
N TRP A 19 -5.34 -13.53 1.84
CA TRP A 19 -6.57 -12.76 2.00
C TRP A 19 -7.49 -12.88 0.79
N MET A 20 -6.92 -12.91 -0.41
CA MET A 20 -7.67 -13.00 -1.66
C MET A 20 -8.27 -14.39 -1.89
N GLU A 21 -7.53 -15.43 -1.52
CA GLU A 21 -8.02 -16.81 -1.63
C GLU A 21 -9.14 -17.10 -0.63
N THR A 22 -9.05 -16.54 0.58
CA THR A 22 -9.96 -16.87 1.69
C THR A 22 -11.12 -15.90 1.88
N ALA A 23 -11.24 -14.90 0.99
CA ALA A 23 -12.36 -13.97 0.95
C ALA A 23 -13.20 -14.15 -0.33
N PRO A 24 -14.51 -13.92 -0.29
CA PRO A 24 -15.33 -13.98 -1.47
C PRO A 24 -14.94 -12.91 -2.51
N GLU A 25 -15.18 -13.19 -3.76
CA GLU A 25 -15.07 -12.19 -4.82
C GLU A 25 -16.27 -11.24 -4.82
N THR A 26 -16.04 -10.01 -5.23
CA THR A 26 -17.08 -9.01 -5.48
C THR A 26 -17.47 -8.96 -6.95
N SER A 27 -18.67 -8.44 -7.22
CA SER A 27 -19.18 -8.23 -8.58
C SER A 27 -20.10 -7.00 -8.61
N TYR A 28 -19.56 -5.86 -8.16
CA TYR A 28 -20.29 -4.60 -8.27
C TYR A 28 -20.38 -4.16 -9.74
N PRO A 29 -21.47 -3.50 -10.15
CA PRO A 29 -21.69 -3.14 -11.54
C PRO A 29 -20.61 -2.20 -12.09
N LEU A 30 -20.38 -2.27 -13.38
CA LEU A 30 -19.73 -1.23 -14.15
C LEU A 30 -20.60 0.03 -14.12
N MET A 31 -20.00 1.22 -14.11
CA MET A 31 -20.74 2.47 -14.13
C MET A 31 -21.59 2.59 -15.43
N PRO A 32 -22.90 2.85 -15.34
CA PRO A 32 -23.78 2.77 -16.51
C PRO A 32 -23.74 4.01 -17.41
N GLY A 33 -23.00 5.06 -17.04
CA GLY A 33 -22.94 6.35 -17.74
C GLY A 33 -22.72 7.51 -16.75
N ASN A 34 -23.25 8.68 -17.08
CA ASN A 34 -23.09 9.86 -16.20
C ASN A 34 -23.90 9.71 -14.91
N LEU A 35 -23.34 10.20 -13.80
CA LEU A 35 -23.92 10.12 -12.47
C LEU A 35 -23.72 11.45 -11.72
N GLU A 36 -24.68 11.82 -10.90
CA GLU A 36 -24.53 12.88 -9.88
C GLU A 36 -24.59 12.28 -8.47
N THR A 37 -23.75 12.77 -7.57
CA THR A 37 -23.68 12.35 -6.17
C THR A 37 -23.16 13.50 -5.29
N ASP A 38 -23.27 13.40 -3.96
CA ASP A 38 -22.64 14.41 -3.09
C ASP A 38 -21.12 14.24 -3.06
N VAL A 39 -20.63 12.99 -2.95
CA VAL A 39 -19.19 12.71 -2.87
C VAL A 39 -18.79 11.55 -3.80
N ALA A 40 -17.82 11.81 -4.67
CA ALA A 40 -17.17 10.76 -5.45
C ALA A 40 -15.90 10.28 -4.73
N VAL A 41 -15.83 8.99 -4.43
CA VAL A 41 -14.67 8.36 -3.80
C VAL A 41 -13.95 7.52 -4.83
N VAL A 42 -12.75 7.94 -5.23
CA VAL A 42 -11.94 7.23 -6.23
C VAL A 42 -10.93 6.33 -5.51
N GLY A 43 -11.11 5.02 -5.67
CA GLY A 43 -10.33 3.96 -5.01
C GLY A 43 -11.14 3.22 -3.95
N GLY A 44 -11.31 1.92 -4.16
CA GLY A 44 -12.08 0.99 -3.33
C GLY A 44 -11.23 0.24 -2.29
N GLY A 45 -10.13 0.84 -1.79
CA GLY A 45 -9.31 0.30 -0.70
C GLY A 45 -9.83 0.70 0.69
N ILE A 46 -9.03 0.41 1.74
CA ILE A 46 -9.43 0.68 3.14
C ILE A 46 -9.83 2.15 3.36
N ALA A 47 -9.04 3.10 2.88
CA ALA A 47 -9.35 4.52 3.06
C ALA A 47 -10.65 4.91 2.34
N GLY A 48 -10.81 4.50 1.07
CA GLY A 48 -12.01 4.85 0.29
C GLY A 48 -13.29 4.21 0.82
N ILE A 49 -13.28 2.90 1.09
CA ILE A 49 -14.46 2.20 1.63
C ILE A 49 -14.85 2.76 3.00
N THR A 50 -13.88 2.98 3.89
CA THR A 50 -14.18 3.54 5.22
C THR A 50 -14.72 4.97 5.13
N THR A 51 -14.14 5.82 4.26
CA THR A 51 -14.64 7.18 4.00
C THR A 51 -16.08 7.15 3.48
N ALA A 52 -16.36 6.29 2.50
CA ALA A 52 -17.70 6.17 1.92
C ALA A 52 -18.74 5.72 2.96
N VAL A 53 -18.40 4.77 3.83
CA VAL A 53 -19.29 4.32 4.93
C VAL A 53 -19.56 5.47 5.89
N LEU A 54 -18.54 6.20 6.34
CA LEU A 54 -18.70 7.31 7.28
C LEU A 54 -19.54 8.43 6.70
N LEU A 55 -19.34 8.77 5.42
CA LEU A 55 -20.13 9.82 4.74
C LEU A 55 -21.57 9.38 4.51
N LYS A 56 -21.81 8.13 4.11
CA LYS A 56 -23.19 7.61 3.99
C LYS A 56 -23.91 7.61 5.34
N GLN A 57 -23.25 7.24 6.43
CA GLN A 57 -23.82 7.34 7.78
C GLN A 57 -24.17 8.79 8.18
N ALA A 58 -23.44 9.76 7.65
CA ALA A 58 -23.72 11.19 7.82
C ALA A 58 -24.79 11.73 6.88
N GLY A 59 -25.42 10.88 6.04
CA GLY A 59 -26.52 11.24 5.16
C GLY A 59 -26.13 11.72 3.76
N TYR A 60 -24.86 11.59 3.38
CA TYR A 60 -24.38 11.91 2.02
C TYR A 60 -24.66 10.75 1.06
N THR A 61 -24.99 11.07 -0.18
CA THR A 61 -24.92 10.11 -1.28
C THR A 61 -23.45 9.97 -1.72
N VAL A 62 -22.98 8.73 -1.92
CA VAL A 62 -21.59 8.45 -2.27
C VAL A 62 -21.48 7.52 -3.46
N ALA A 63 -20.53 7.77 -4.35
CA ALA A 63 -20.18 6.87 -5.44
C ALA A 63 -18.70 6.45 -5.30
N VAL A 64 -18.48 5.17 -4.99
CA VAL A 64 -17.13 4.59 -4.99
C VAL A 64 -16.80 4.12 -6.39
N ILE A 65 -15.67 4.57 -6.93
CA ILE A 65 -15.19 4.28 -8.29
C ILE A 65 -13.87 3.52 -8.18
N GLU A 66 -13.86 2.26 -8.59
CA GLU A 66 -12.69 1.38 -8.54
C GLU A 66 -12.31 0.88 -9.94
N GLY A 67 -11.04 1.08 -10.31
CA GLY A 67 -10.53 0.70 -11.63
C GLY A 67 -10.41 -0.82 -11.86
N GLY A 68 -10.37 -1.59 -10.78
CA GLY A 68 -10.40 -3.04 -10.78
C GLY A 68 -11.57 -3.57 -9.95
N ARG A 69 -11.27 -4.42 -8.97
CA ARG A 69 -12.19 -4.84 -7.91
C ARG A 69 -11.80 -4.22 -6.58
N ILE A 70 -12.79 -3.88 -5.76
CA ILE A 70 -12.53 -3.29 -4.44
C ILE A 70 -11.66 -4.21 -3.58
N CYS A 71 -10.82 -3.61 -2.73
CA CYS A 71 -9.92 -4.27 -1.78
C CYS A 71 -8.86 -5.18 -2.41
N ARG A 72 -8.76 -5.30 -3.74
CA ARG A 72 -7.81 -6.18 -4.44
C ARG A 72 -6.44 -5.52 -4.71
N GLY A 73 -6.26 -4.24 -4.42
CA GLY A 73 -4.97 -3.55 -4.46
C GLY A 73 -4.11 -3.86 -3.25
N VAL A 74 -3.40 -2.85 -2.73
CA VAL A 74 -2.51 -2.98 -1.54
C VAL A 74 -3.24 -3.50 -0.32
N THR A 75 -4.50 -3.16 -0.15
CA THR A 75 -5.35 -3.66 0.94
C THR A 75 -5.45 -5.19 0.97
N GLY A 76 -5.51 -5.83 -0.21
CA GLY A 76 -5.53 -7.30 -0.32
C GLY A 76 -4.13 -7.94 -0.26
N HIS A 77 -3.06 -7.17 -0.14
CA HIS A 77 -1.68 -7.64 -0.07
C HIS A 77 -0.97 -7.23 1.23
N THR A 78 -1.69 -6.62 2.17
CA THR A 78 -1.17 -6.19 3.48
C THR A 78 -0.84 -7.37 4.39
N THR A 79 -0.07 -7.14 5.47
CA THR A 79 0.02 -8.07 6.61
C THR A 79 -1.07 -7.85 7.65
N ALA A 80 -1.88 -6.81 7.49
CA ALA A 80 -3.05 -6.49 8.30
C ALA A 80 -2.79 -6.39 9.82
N LYS A 81 -1.66 -5.79 10.20
CA LYS A 81 -1.44 -5.30 11.56
C LYS A 81 -2.25 -4.02 11.77
N VAL A 82 -3.00 -3.96 12.85
CA VAL A 82 -3.80 -2.79 13.26
C VAL A 82 -3.15 -2.23 14.51
N THR A 83 -2.21 -1.33 14.35
CA THR A 83 -1.37 -0.82 15.45
C THR A 83 -1.03 0.65 15.27
N ALA A 84 -0.85 1.35 16.37
CA ALA A 84 -0.26 2.69 16.42
C ALA A 84 1.28 2.63 16.54
N LEU A 85 1.88 1.47 16.84
CA LEU A 85 3.33 1.31 16.90
C LEU A 85 3.90 1.10 15.48
N HIS A 86 4.38 2.17 14.85
CA HIS A 86 4.90 2.19 13.48
C HIS A 86 6.43 2.16 13.44
N ARG A 87 7.05 1.13 14.03
CA ARG A 87 8.49 1.00 14.24
C ARG A 87 9.03 2.13 15.14
N LEU A 88 9.99 2.90 14.68
CA LEU A 88 10.64 4.00 15.40
C LEU A 88 10.13 5.36 14.90
N ILE A 89 8.81 5.58 14.97
CA ILE A 89 8.17 6.78 14.39
C ILE A 89 8.09 7.96 15.38
N TYR A 90 7.82 7.70 16.66
CA TYR A 90 7.48 8.76 17.61
C TYR A 90 8.68 9.65 17.97
N HIS A 91 9.85 9.07 18.16
CA HIS A 91 11.08 9.84 18.34
C HIS A 91 11.33 10.75 17.14
N HIS A 92 11.21 10.21 15.92
CA HIS A 92 11.33 10.99 14.67
C HIS A 92 10.28 12.11 14.56
N LEU A 93 9.03 11.85 14.94
CA LEU A 93 7.97 12.87 14.87
C LEU A 93 8.19 14.01 15.85
N ILE A 94 8.58 13.71 17.08
CA ILE A 94 8.89 14.73 18.09
C ILE A 94 10.01 15.65 17.61
N ASP A 95 11.10 15.06 17.09
CA ASP A 95 12.24 15.82 16.59
C ASP A 95 11.89 16.71 15.40
N ARG A 96 11.01 16.22 14.52
CA ARG A 96 10.73 16.90 13.25
C ARG A 96 9.55 17.87 13.31
N PHE A 97 8.53 17.52 14.05
CA PHE A 97 7.24 18.24 14.07
C PHE A 97 6.90 18.80 15.46
N GLY A 98 7.65 18.41 16.49
CA GLY A 98 7.35 18.74 17.88
C GLY A 98 6.28 17.82 18.50
N SER A 99 6.21 17.86 19.84
CA SER A 99 5.32 16.97 20.61
C SER A 99 3.83 17.14 20.28
N GLY A 100 3.40 18.36 19.93
CA GLY A 100 1.97 18.62 19.61
C GLY A 100 1.50 17.84 18.38
N GLN A 101 2.22 17.93 17.26
CA GLN A 101 1.86 17.20 16.04
C GLN A 101 2.16 15.69 16.16
N ALA A 102 3.22 15.31 16.89
CA ALA A 102 3.49 13.91 17.21
C ALA A 102 2.33 13.28 18.01
N ASN A 103 1.75 14.03 18.95
CA ASN A 103 0.57 13.59 19.71
C ASN A 103 -0.66 13.43 18.81
N GLN A 104 -0.91 14.36 17.88
CA GLN A 104 -2.00 14.24 16.90
C GLN A 104 -1.88 12.93 16.08
N TYR A 105 -0.66 12.55 15.67
CA TYR A 105 -0.41 11.30 14.95
C TYR A 105 -0.69 10.07 15.82
N ALA A 106 -0.23 10.07 17.08
CA ALA A 106 -0.45 8.99 18.03
C ALA A 106 -1.94 8.78 18.31
N ASP A 107 -2.65 9.86 18.63
CA ASP A 107 -4.08 9.86 18.92
C ASP A 107 -4.90 9.39 17.72
N ALA A 108 -4.60 9.88 16.52
CA ALA A 108 -5.29 9.50 15.29
C ALA A 108 -5.20 7.98 15.02
N ASN A 109 -4.01 7.40 15.19
CA ASN A 109 -3.80 5.97 14.95
C ASN A 109 -4.40 5.12 16.06
N GLN A 110 -4.38 5.58 17.33
CA GLN A 110 -5.07 4.90 18.42
C GLN A 110 -6.60 4.93 18.23
N ALA A 111 -7.15 6.10 17.85
CA ALA A 111 -8.57 6.24 17.52
C ALA A 111 -8.98 5.37 16.33
N ALA A 112 -8.10 5.19 15.34
CA ALA A 112 -8.34 4.32 14.20
C ALA A 112 -8.49 2.84 14.61
N ILE A 113 -7.72 2.37 15.57
CA ILE A 113 -7.85 1.00 16.11
C ILE A 113 -9.25 0.82 16.75
N GLU A 114 -9.68 1.79 17.55
CA GLU A 114 -11.00 1.76 18.22
C GLU A 114 -12.14 1.92 17.20
N THR A 115 -11.96 2.69 16.14
CA THR A 115 -12.92 2.80 15.03
C THR A 115 -13.11 1.45 14.34
N ILE A 116 -12.03 0.75 14.03
CA ILE A 116 -12.08 -0.60 13.44
C ILE A 116 -12.80 -1.55 14.40
N ALA A 117 -12.43 -1.57 15.68
CA ALA A 117 -13.06 -2.42 16.69
C ALA A 117 -14.57 -2.15 16.81
N SER A 118 -14.96 -0.86 16.84
CA SER A 118 -16.37 -0.46 16.91
C SER A 118 -17.18 -0.90 15.68
N PHE A 119 -16.58 -0.88 14.49
CA PHE A 119 -17.25 -1.39 13.28
C PHE A 119 -17.40 -2.91 13.32
N VAL A 120 -16.35 -3.62 13.78
CA VAL A 120 -16.42 -5.08 13.95
C VAL A 120 -17.56 -5.46 14.88
N GLU A 121 -17.68 -4.80 16.02
CA GLU A 121 -18.74 -5.05 16.99
C GLU A 121 -20.12 -4.64 16.45
N ARG A 122 -20.25 -3.38 15.97
CA ARG A 122 -21.55 -2.82 15.52
C ARG A 122 -22.18 -3.62 14.38
N TYR A 123 -21.37 -4.13 13.46
CA TYR A 123 -21.86 -4.83 12.27
C TYR A 123 -21.67 -6.33 12.33
N ASP A 124 -21.29 -6.86 13.50
CA ASP A 124 -21.00 -8.28 13.73
C ASP A 124 -20.16 -8.90 12.60
N ILE A 125 -18.93 -8.34 12.40
CA ILE A 125 -18.09 -8.71 11.28
C ILE A 125 -17.19 -9.89 11.64
N PRO A 126 -17.39 -11.09 11.08
CA PRO A 126 -16.56 -12.26 11.37
C PRO A 126 -15.22 -12.19 10.62
N CYS A 127 -14.32 -11.27 11.03
CA CYS A 127 -13.07 -10.98 10.35
C CYS A 127 -11.82 -11.40 11.15
N ASP A 128 -11.95 -12.33 12.07
CA ASP A 128 -10.83 -12.80 12.89
C ASP A 128 -10.13 -11.65 13.66
N PHE A 129 -10.89 -10.62 14.05
CA PHE A 129 -10.35 -9.50 14.82
C PHE A 129 -9.97 -9.97 16.22
N VAL A 130 -8.73 -9.70 16.60
CA VAL A 130 -8.20 -10.06 17.91
C VAL A 130 -7.25 -8.99 18.42
N ARG A 131 -7.35 -8.66 19.71
CA ARG A 131 -6.38 -7.79 20.38
C ARG A 131 -5.08 -8.54 20.59
N LYS A 132 -3.97 -7.90 20.27
CA LYS A 132 -2.61 -8.44 20.37
C LYS A 132 -1.63 -7.33 20.75
N PRO A 133 -0.59 -7.63 21.53
CA PRO A 133 0.51 -6.68 21.69
C PRO A 133 1.30 -6.52 20.38
N ALA A 134 1.79 -5.31 20.14
CA ALA A 134 2.70 -5.01 19.04
C ALA A 134 4.10 -4.71 19.59
N TYR A 135 5.11 -5.29 18.96
CA TYR A 135 6.52 -5.17 19.35
C TYR A 135 7.34 -4.55 18.22
N THR A 136 8.17 -3.54 18.56
CA THR A 136 9.31 -3.17 17.74
C THR A 136 10.58 -3.56 18.49
N TYR A 137 11.38 -4.49 17.96
CA TYR A 137 12.51 -5.09 18.66
C TYR A 137 13.85 -4.79 17.97
N ALA A 138 14.92 -4.75 18.74
CA ALA A 138 16.30 -4.58 18.27
C ALA A 138 16.95 -5.95 18.00
N GLU A 139 17.57 -6.12 16.82
CA GLU A 139 18.38 -7.30 16.45
C GLU A 139 19.88 -7.08 16.74
N SER A 140 20.28 -5.86 17.13
CA SER A 140 21.64 -5.50 17.49
C SER A 140 21.68 -4.67 18.77
N GLU A 141 22.84 -4.68 19.45
CA GLU A 141 23.07 -3.87 20.64
C GLU A 141 23.00 -2.37 20.33
N GLU A 142 23.44 -1.97 19.13
CA GLU A 142 23.40 -0.59 18.67
C GLU A 142 21.98 -0.05 18.52
N SER A 143 21.03 -0.91 18.15
CA SER A 143 19.62 -0.53 18.00
C SER A 143 18.83 -0.53 19.31
N ARG A 144 19.40 -1.10 20.40
CA ARG A 144 18.76 -1.14 21.71
C ARG A 144 18.39 0.25 22.21
N ASP A 145 19.34 1.19 22.15
CA ASP A 145 19.13 2.56 22.62
C ASP A 145 18.08 3.30 21.79
N LEU A 146 17.99 3.01 20.48
CA LEU A 146 16.97 3.58 19.61
C LEU A 146 15.56 3.07 19.98
N VAL A 147 15.44 1.78 20.29
CA VAL A 147 14.17 1.18 20.72
C VAL A 147 13.75 1.67 22.10
N ALA A 148 14.71 1.86 23.03
CA ALA A 148 14.44 2.45 24.33
C ALA A 148 13.99 3.92 24.21
N ALA A 149 14.66 4.71 23.36
CA ALA A 149 14.26 6.09 23.08
C ALA A 149 12.86 6.19 22.46
N GLU A 150 12.49 5.23 21.59
CA GLU A 150 11.14 5.14 21.02
C GLU A 150 10.10 4.86 22.09
N ALA A 151 10.38 3.97 23.05
CA ALA A 151 9.46 3.69 24.17
C ALA A 151 9.24 4.94 25.02
N ASP A 152 10.30 5.71 25.29
CA ASP A 152 10.20 6.97 26.04
C ASP A 152 9.44 8.04 25.24
N ALA A 153 9.70 8.16 23.95
CA ALA A 153 8.99 9.07 23.06
C ALA A 153 7.49 8.75 23.02
N ALA A 154 7.12 7.48 22.76
CA ALA A 154 5.72 7.04 22.73
C ALA A 154 5.01 7.29 24.07
N ARG A 155 5.68 7.02 25.19
CA ARG A 155 5.16 7.26 26.54
C ARG A 155 4.95 8.76 26.82
N SER A 156 5.85 9.61 26.36
CA SER A 156 5.72 11.07 26.49
C SER A 156 4.53 11.65 25.76
N LEU A 157 4.02 10.93 24.75
CA LEU A 157 2.81 11.24 23.99
C LEU A 157 1.54 10.56 24.55
N GLY A 158 1.63 9.96 25.73
CA GLY A 158 0.48 9.32 26.39
C GLY A 158 0.15 7.90 25.94
N LEU A 159 0.94 7.29 25.05
CA LEU A 159 0.76 5.89 24.69
C LEU A 159 1.25 4.96 25.82
N PRO A 160 0.58 3.82 26.10
CA PRO A 160 1.00 2.88 27.14
C PRO A 160 2.19 2.01 26.66
N ALA A 161 3.24 2.65 26.20
CA ALA A 161 4.44 1.99 25.69
C ALA A 161 5.38 1.58 26.83
N THR A 162 5.92 0.36 26.74
CA THR A 162 6.88 -0.19 27.71
C THR A 162 8.10 -0.72 27.00
N PHE A 163 9.29 -0.44 27.52
CA PHE A 163 10.51 -1.11 27.11
C PHE A 163 10.67 -2.42 27.88
N VAL A 164 11.04 -3.50 27.15
CA VAL A 164 11.32 -4.82 27.73
C VAL A 164 12.65 -5.34 27.19
N ASP A 165 13.34 -6.17 27.97
CA ASP A 165 14.59 -6.78 27.56
C ASP A 165 14.41 -7.97 26.64
N ASP A 166 13.33 -8.75 26.85
CA ASP A 166 13.05 -9.99 26.13
C ASP A 166 11.66 -9.96 25.47
N ILE A 167 11.51 -10.67 24.36
CA ILE A 167 10.24 -10.88 23.66
C ILE A 167 10.00 -12.38 23.44
N PRO A 168 8.73 -12.80 23.28
CA PRO A 168 8.41 -14.24 23.12
C PRO A 168 8.78 -14.81 21.72
N LEU A 169 9.33 -14.01 20.81
CA LEU A 169 9.81 -14.49 19.52
C LEU A 169 11.15 -15.23 19.70
N PRO A 170 11.36 -16.45 19.14
CA PRO A 170 12.61 -17.20 19.30
C PRO A 170 13.74 -16.66 18.42
N ALA A 171 13.97 -15.35 18.47
CA ALA A 171 15.05 -14.65 17.80
C ALA A 171 15.97 -14.02 18.84
N ARG A 172 17.24 -13.88 18.51
CA ARG A 172 18.15 -13.10 19.35
C ARG A 172 17.75 -11.63 19.28
N THR A 173 17.40 -11.06 20.42
CA THR A 173 16.97 -9.66 20.54
C THR A 173 17.73 -8.92 21.63
N TYR A 174 17.77 -7.60 21.53
CA TYR A 174 18.45 -6.70 22.47
C TYR A 174 17.46 -5.73 23.13
N GLY A 175 16.21 -6.14 23.26
CA GLY A 175 15.13 -5.38 23.82
C GLY A 175 14.10 -4.95 22.78
N ALA A 176 12.95 -4.53 23.27
CA ALA A 176 11.81 -4.12 22.45
C ALA A 176 10.99 -3.03 23.12
N VAL A 177 10.32 -2.20 22.33
CA VAL A 177 9.17 -1.43 22.77
C VAL A 177 7.90 -2.24 22.50
N ILE A 178 7.04 -2.32 23.50
CA ILE A 178 5.71 -2.94 23.42
C ILE A 178 4.64 -1.87 23.48
N LEU A 179 3.64 -2.02 22.64
CA LEU A 179 2.37 -1.32 22.78
C LEU A 179 1.25 -2.35 22.91
N GLU A 180 0.67 -2.41 24.09
CA GLU A 180 -0.41 -3.34 24.43
C GLU A 180 -1.72 -2.94 23.74
N ASN A 181 -2.68 -3.88 23.69
CA ASN A 181 -4.04 -3.66 23.23
C ASN A 181 -4.13 -3.15 21.77
N GLN A 182 -3.16 -3.51 20.95
CA GLN A 182 -3.23 -3.34 19.49
C GLN A 182 -4.11 -4.45 18.89
N ALA A 183 -4.17 -4.63 17.58
CA ALA A 183 -5.01 -5.67 17.00
C ALA A 183 -4.45 -6.22 15.68
N GLN A 184 -5.04 -7.31 15.27
CA GLN A 184 -4.91 -7.87 13.91
C GLN A 184 -6.24 -8.43 13.46
N PHE A 185 -6.42 -8.61 12.15
CA PHE A 185 -7.66 -9.10 11.59
C PHE A 185 -7.46 -9.66 10.16
N HIS A 186 -8.53 -10.16 9.56
CA HIS A 186 -8.61 -10.51 8.15
C HIS A 186 -9.16 -9.30 7.36
N PRO A 187 -8.34 -8.53 6.62
CA PRO A 187 -8.72 -7.22 6.10
C PRO A 187 -9.84 -7.27 5.05
N LEU A 188 -9.89 -8.32 4.21
CA LEU A 188 -10.92 -8.43 3.20
C LEU A 188 -12.27 -8.82 3.81
N LYS A 189 -12.33 -9.74 4.76
CA LYS A 189 -13.60 -10.06 5.46
C LYS A 189 -14.19 -8.80 6.10
N TYR A 190 -13.35 -7.98 6.73
CA TYR A 190 -13.75 -6.70 7.34
C TYR A 190 -14.28 -5.72 6.30
N LEU A 191 -13.49 -5.41 5.27
CA LEU A 191 -13.83 -4.36 4.30
C LEU A 191 -14.96 -4.74 3.36
N LEU A 192 -15.08 -6.00 2.96
CA LEU A 192 -16.19 -6.44 2.12
C LEU A 192 -17.54 -6.32 2.85
N ARG A 193 -17.56 -6.55 4.17
CA ARG A 193 -18.75 -6.31 4.98
C ARG A 193 -19.07 -4.82 5.07
N LEU A 194 -18.07 -3.95 5.27
CA LEU A 194 -18.29 -2.50 5.24
C LEU A 194 -18.76 -2.03 3.86
N ALA A 195 -18.15 -2.50 2.79
CA ALA A 195 -18.56 -2.18 1.43
C ALA A 195 -20.03 -2.52 1.15
N SER A 196 -20.52 -3.63 1.70
CA SER A 196 -21.93 -4.03 1.53
C SER A 196 -22.93 -3.05 2.15
N LEU A 197 -22.50 -2.13 3.01
CA LEU A 197 -23.33 -1.09 3.62
C LEU A 197 -23.48 0.15 2.71
N ILE A 198 -22.68 0.27 1.66
CA ILE A 198 -22.64 1.48 0.82
C ILE A 198 -23.80 1.52 -0.19
N PRO A 199 -24.12 0.47 -0.98
CA PRO A 199 -25.16 0.55 -1.99
C PRO A 199 -26.54 0.86 -1.42
N GLY A 200 -27.35 1.60 -2.19
CA GLY A 200 -28.71 2.01 -1.83
C GLY A 200 -28.79 3.49 -1.43
N ASP A 201 -29.99 4.02 -1.39
CA ASP A 201 -30.29 5.43 -1.05
C ASP A 201 -29.48 6.43 -1.90
N GLY A 202 -29.32 6.15 -3.20
CA GLY A 202 -28.53 6.99 -4.11
C GLY A 202 -27.01 6.77 -4.03
N SER A 203 -26.54 5.84 -3.20
CA SER A 203 -25.12 5.52 -3.07
C SER A 203 -24.76 4.26 -3.83
N HIS A 204 -23.56 4.22 -4.43
CA HIS A 204 -23.11 3.18 -5.35
C HIS A 204 -21.65 2.78 -5.12
N ILE A 205 -21.35 1.54 -5.53
CA ILE A 205 -19.97 1.08 -5.78
C ILE A 205 -19.91 0.64 -7.24
N PHE A 206 -18.89 1.08 -7.98
CA PHE A 206 -18.63 0.67 -9.35
C PHE A 206 -17.24 0.06 -9.41
N GLU A 207 -17.18 -1.19 -9.89
CA GLU A 207 -15.93 -1.91 -10.19
C GLU A 207 -15.61 -1.84 -11.68
N THR A 208 -14.37 -2.16 -12.04
CA THR A 208 -13.89 -2.10 -13.43
C THR A 208 -14.17 -0.75 -14.10
N THR A 209 -14.24 0.30 -13.30
CA THR A 209 -14.54 1.67 -13.69
C THR A 209 -13.33 2.55 -13.36
N ARG A 210 -12.47 2.76 -14.35
CA ARG A 210 -11.23 3.52 -14.16
C ARG A 210 -11.47 5.02 -14.27
N ALA A 211 -11.12 5.75 -13.22
CA ALA A 211 -11.02 7.20 -13.27
C ALA A 211 -9.78 7.62 -14.09
N LEU A 212 -9.96 8.57 -14.99
CA LEU A 212 -8.95 9.04 -15.95
C LEU A 212 -8.49 10.47 -15.67
N GLU A 213 -9.40 11.31 -15.18
CA GLU A 213 -9.17 12.73 -14.98
C GLU A 213 -10.09 13.28 -13.88
N VAL A 214 -9.62 14.27 -13.16
CA VAL A 214 -10.44 15.09 -12.25
C VAL A 214 -10.43 16.52 -12.75
N LEU A 215 -11.61 17.07 -12.93
CA LEU A 215 -11.81 18.48 -13.23
C LEU A 215 -12.43 19.12 -11.99
N ASP A 216 -11.74 20.10 -11.43
CA ASP A 216 -12.15 20.85 -10.25
C ASP A 216 -12.61 22.25 -10.68
N ASP A 217 -13.92 22.43 -10.74
CA ASP A 217 -14.54 23.74 -10.90
C ASP A 217 -15.10 24.16 -9.53
N ARG A 218 -15.03 25.44 -9.20
CA ARG A 218 -15.29 25.99 -7.85
C ARG A 218 -16.57 25.49 -7.18
N ASP A 219 -17.59 25.20 -7.98
CA ASP A 219 -18.90 24.77 -7.49
C ASP A 219 -19.13 23.26 -7.58
N ARG A 220 -18.42 22.57 -8.45
CA ARG A 220 -18.57 21.12 -8.70
C ARG A 220 -17.28 20.49 -9.21
N CYS A 221 -17.03 19.28 -8.74
CA CYS A 221 -15.96 18.43 -9.26
C CYS A 221 -16.51 17.41 -10.25
N MET A 222 -15.73 17.07 -11.26
CA MET A 222 -16.07 16.02 -12.21
C MET A 222 -14.97 14.97 -12.27
N VAL A 223 -15.32 13.71 -12.08
CA VAL A 223 -14.43 12.57 -12.28
C VAL A 223 -14.78 11.92 -13.62
N ARG A 224 -13.90 12.03 -14.61
CA ARG A 224 -14.05 11.35 -15.90
C ARG A 224 -13.58 9.92 -15.80
N THR A 225 -14.38 9.00 -16.30
CA THR A 225 -14.08 7.58 -16.39
C THR A 225 -14.13 7.11 -17.84
N GLU A 226 -13.82 5.84 -18.10
CA GLU A 226 -14.02 5.23 -19.41
C GLU A 226 -15.49 5.10 -19.82
N GLN A 227 -16.42 5.10 -18.83
CA GLN A 227 -17.84 4.88 -19.03
C GLN A 227 -18.70 6.14 -19.02
N GLY A 228 -18.17 7.24 -18.48
CA GLY A 228 -18.91 8.49 -18.32
C GLY A 228 -18.28 9.40 -17.27
N THR A 229 -19.04 10.35 -16.78
CA THR A 229 -18.57 11.36 -15.81
C THR A 229 -19.41 11.28 -14.53
N VAL A 230 -18.72 11.26 -13.38
CA VAL A 230 -19.35 11.46 -12.06
C VAL A 230 -19.18 12.91 -11.67
N THR A 231 -20.30 13.60 -11.49
CA THR A 231 -20.36 14.99 -10.98
C THR A 231 -20.63 14.94 -9.49
N ALA A 232 -19.82 15.60 -8.69
CA ALA A 232 -19.95 15.62 -7.24
C ALA A 232 -19.62 17.00 -6.64
N ARG A 233 -20.05 17.26 -5.40
CA ARG A 233 -19.62 18.44 -4.63
C ARG A 233 -18.18 18.27 -4.15
N SER A 234 -17.81 17.06 -3.78
CA SER A 234 -16.47 16.73 -3.30
C SER A 234 -15.95 15.45 -3.94
N VAL A 235 -14.62 15.37 -4.14
CA VAL A 235 -13.92 14.19 -4.64
C VAL A 235 -12.87 13.76 -3.62
N VAL A 236 -12.84 12.47 -3.30
CA VAL A 236 -11.80 11.87 -2.46
C VAL A 236 -10.91 10.96 -3.32
N LEU A 237 -9.62 11.27 -3.41
CA LEU A 237 -8.60 10.47 -4.08
C LEU A 237 -7.96 9.51 -3.07
N ALA A 238 -8.43 8.27 -3.03
CA ALA A 238 -7.97 7.18 -2.18
C ALA A 238 -7.31 6.05 -2.99
N THR A 239 -6.64 6.40 -4.10
CA THR A 239 -6.08 5.48 -5.09
C THR A 239 -4.69 4.98 -4.75
N HIS A 240 -4.28 5.05 -3.48
CA HIS A 240 -2.96 4.71 -2.95
C HIS A 240 -1.87 5.69 -3.42
N TYR A 241 -1.71 5.88 -4.72
CA TYR A 241 -1.00 7.01 -5.32
C TYR A 241 -2.00 7.83 -6.15
N PRO A 242 -2.01 9.17 -6.04
CA PRO A 242 -2.94 10.00 -6.79
C PRO A 242 -2.58 9.98 -8.28
N PHE A 243 -3.53 9.61 -9.13
CA PHE A 243 -3.36 9.72 -10.58
C PHE A 243 -3.52 11.17 -11.07
N TYR A 244 -4.05 12.05 -10.24
CA TYR A 244 -4.14 13.51 -10.41
C TYR A 244 -3.18 14.17 -9.41
N ASP A 245 -1.89 14.14 -9.71
CA ASP A 245 -0.80 14.49 -8.78
C ASP A 245 -0.12 15.83 -9.08
N GLY A 246 -0.41 16.44 -10.24
CA GLY A 246 0.19 17.70 -10.69
C GLY A 246 0.04 18.86 -9.71
N PRO A 247 -1.18 19.21 -9.25
CA PRO A 247 -1.38 20.35 -8.36
C PRO A 247 -0.62 20.26 -7.05
N GLY A 248 -0.47 19.03 -6.49
CA GLY A 248 0.22 18.78 -5.22
C GLY A 248 1.67 18.37 -5.35
N PHE A 249 2.20 18.16 -6.55
CA PHE A 249 3.57 17.67 -6.80
C PHE A 249 3.90 16.37 -6.04
N TYR A 250 2.93 15.46 -5.90
CA TYR A 250 3.10 14.22 -5.13
C TYR A 250 4.19 13.32 -5.68
N TYR A 251 4.44 13.37 -7.01
CA TYR A 251 5.55 12.68 -7.67
C TYR A 251 6.93 13.06 -7.13
N ALA A 252 7.07 14.27 -6.58
CA ALA A 252 8.32 14.75 -6.00
C ALA A 252 8.45 14.49 -4.49
N ARG A 253 7.41 13.93 -3.84
CA ARG A 253 7.31 13.83 -2.38
C ARG A 253 7.11 12.42 -1.85
N MET A 254 6.99 11.42 -2.73
CA MET A 254 6.76 10.04 -2.35
C MET A 254 7.61 9.09 -3.17
N GLU A 255 8.03 8.01 -2.52
CA GLU A 255 8.83 6.95 -3.11
C GLU A 255 8.08 5.62 -3.09
N PRO A 256 8.00 4.89 -4.23
CA PRO A 256 7.40 3.57 -4.26
C PRO A 256 8.35 2.52 -3.65
N SER A 257 7.88 1.77 -2.66
CA SER A 257 8.62 0.70 -2.00
C SER A 257 7.85 -0.60 -2.06
N ARG A 258 8.52 -1.69 -2.42
CA ARG A 258 7.96 -3.04 -2.44
C ARG A 258 8.48 -3.86 -1.28
N SER A 259 7.64 -4.71 -0.71
CA SER A 259 8.01 -5.70 0.30
C SER A 259 7.40 -7.05 -0.06
N TYR A 260 8.02 -8.12 0.42
CA TYR A 260 7.65 -9.50 0.14
C TYR A 260 7.04 -10.14 1.37
N VAL A 261 6.09 -11.03 1.17
CA VAL A 261 5.38 -11.76 2.23
C VAL A 261 5.38 -13.24 1.91
N LEU A 262 5.68 -14.05 2.92
CA LEU A 262 5.45 -15.49 2.92
C LEU A 262 4.41 -15.85 3.97
N GLY A 263 3.48 -16.72 3.60
CA GLY A 263 2.59 -17.40 4.52
C GLY A 263 3.14 -18.80 4.80
N VAL A 264 3.68 -19.02 6.00
CA VAL A 264 4.37 -20.26 6.36
C VAL A 264 3.62 -21.06 7.43
N ARG A 265 3.76 -22.38 7.40
CA ARG A 265 3.38 -23.27 8.50
C ARG A 265 4.59 -23.55 9.36
N THR A 266 4.45 -23.43 10.66
CA THR A 266 5.51 -23.66 11.63
C THR A 266 5.38 -25.00 12.33
N GLY A 267 6.47 -25.54 12.86
CA GLY A 267 6.49 -26.76 13.67
C GLY A 267 5.99 -26.57 15.07
N GLU A 268 5.98 -25.33 15.55
CA GLU A 268 5.63 -24.91 16.90
C GLU A 268 4.61 -23.79 16.84
N PRO A 269 3.78 -23.60 17.90
CA PRO A 269 2.85 -22.49 17.98
C PRO A 269 3.56 -21.13 17.89
N PHE A 270 2.96 -20.19 17.18
CA PHE A 270 3.50 -18.83 17.11
C PHE A 270 3.14 -18.06 18.40
N PRO A 271 4.07 -17.28 18.97
CA PRO A 271 3.81 -16.54 20.20
C PRO A 271 2.75 -15.46 20.02
N ASP A 272 2.13 -15.08 21.14
CA ASP A 272 1.15 -14.01 21.14
C ASP A 272 1.83 -12.66 20.84
N GLY A 273 1.39 -12.00 19.76
CA GLY A 273 1.91 -10.70 19.38
C GLY A 273 2.11 -10.51 17.88
N MET A 274 2.42 -9.27 17.55
CA MET A 274 2.84 -8.80 16.22
C MET A 274 4.23 -8.18 16.36
N PHE A 275 5.20 -8.67 15.59
CA PHE A 275 6.59 -8.31 15.77
C PHE A 275 7.15 -7.63 14.50
N ILE A 276 8.03 -6.64 14.69
CA ILE A 276 8.81 -6.03 13.61
C ILE A 276 10.16 -5.58 14.17
N ASN A 277 11.26 -5.80 13.43
CA ASN A 277 12.56 -5.31 13.87
C ASN A 277 12.74 -3.82 13.62
N ALA A 278 13.66 -3.22 14.37
CA ALA A 278 14.00 -1.81 14.26
C ALA A 278 14.94 -1.52 13.07
N GLU A 279 15.73 -2.50 12.66
CA GLU A 279 16.77 -2.38 11.64
C GLU A 279 16.23 -2.48 10.21
N GLY A 280 17.05 -2.07 9.24
CA GLY A 280 16.85 -2.31 7.83
C GLY A 280 17.74 -3.44 7.28
N PRO A 281 17.24 -4.32 6.41
CA PRO A 281 15.86 -4.39 5.94
C PRO A 281 14.88 -4.86 7.01
N ALA A 282 13.70 -4.24 7.05
CA ALA A 282 12.70 -4.60 8.06
C ALA A 282 12.16 -6.02 7.84
N HIS A 283 12.08 -6.79 8.91
CA HIS A 283 11.39 -8.07 8.96
C HIS A 283 10.23 -8.00 9.96
N SER A 284 9.10 -8.58 9.62
CA SER A 284 7.96 -8.59 10.54
C SER A 284 7.20 -9.90 10.54
N TRP A 285 6.57 -10.21 11.67
CA TRP A 285 5.92 -11.47 11.95
C TRP A 285 4.55 -11.25 12.58
N ARG A 286 3.59 -12.06 12.20
CA ARG A 286 2.32 -12.25 12.90
C ARG A 286 1.66 -13.54 12.48
N SER A 287 0.79 -14.07 13.31
CA SER A 287 -0.01 -15.25 12.96
C SER A 287 -1.42 -14.90 12.48
N GLN A 288 -2.06 -15.84 11.79
CA GLN A 288 -3.43 -15.75 11.31
C GLN A 288 -4.10 -17.13 11.38
N PRO A 289 -5.32 -17.24 11.92
CA PRO A 289 -6.12 -18.45 11.80
C PRO A 289 -6.32 -18.82 10.33
N ALA A 290 -6.13 -20.09 10.00
CA ALA A 290 -6.31 -20.61 8.65
C ALA A 290 -6.79 -22.06 8.68
N SER A 291 -7.31 -22.57 7.56
CA SER A 291 -7.65 -23.99 7.43
C SER A 291 -6.42 -24.85 7.74
N GLY A 292 -6.58 -25.88 8.56
CA GLY A 292 -5.48 -26.74 8.99
C GLY A 292 -4.57 -26.17 10.09
N GLY A 293 -4.97 -25.08 10.76
CA GLY A 293 -4.26 -24.48 11.90
C GLY A 293 -3.81 -23.05 11.65
N GLU A 294 -2.74 -22.63 12.32
CA GLU A 294 -2.21 -21.27 12.23
C GLU A 294 -1.30 -21.09 11.02
N LEU A 295 -1.44 -19.96 10.32
CA LEU A 295 -0.52 -19.49 9.28
C LEU A 295 0.30 -18.33 9.84
N VAL A 296 1.61 -18.39 9.73
CA VAL A 296 2.49 -17.28 10.13
C VAL A 296 2.87 -16.46 8.92
N LEU A 297 2.61 -15.17 8.96
CA LEU A 297 2.97 -14.21 7.92
C LEU A 297 4.34 -13.62 8.25
N VAL A 298 5.30 -13.86 7.36
CA VAL A 298 6.66 -13.31 7.43
C VAL A 298 6.81 -12.28 6.33
N THR A 299 7.25 -11.07 6.66
CA THR A 299 7.43 -9.99 5.69
C THR A 299 8.82 -9.43 5.78
N GLY A 300 9.41 -9.06 4.65
CA GLY A 300 10.72 -8.42 4.68
C GLY A 300 11.26 -7.99 3.33
N LEU A 301 12.56 -7.68 3.35
CA LEU A 301 13.40 -7.42 2.17
C LEU A 301 12.83 -6.33 1.24
N GLY A 302 12.36 -5.23 1.85
CA GLY A 302 11.85 -4.11 1.10
C GLY A 302 12.91 -3.42 0.26
N HIS A 303 12.55 -3.05 -0.97
CA HIS A 303 13.39 -2.28 -1.89
C HIS A 303 12.53 -1.27 -2.68
N ARG A 304 13.15 -0.35 -3.40
CA ARG A 304 12.43 0.57 -4.27
C ARG A 304 11.84 -0.17 -5.47
N THR A 305 10.58 0.08 -5.79
CA THR A 305 9.92 -0.53 -6.95
C THR A 305 10.65 -0.17 -8.24
N GLY A 306 10.76 -1.15 -9.16
CA GLY A 306 11.38 -0.95 -10.46
C GLY A 306 12.91 -0.86 -10.44
N GLU A 307 13.57 -1.23 -9.33
CA GLU A 307 15.00 -1.50 -9.33
C GLU A 307 15.29 -2.73 -10.20
N ASN A 308 16.43 -2.68 -10.92
CA ASN A 308 16.86 -3.79 -11.78
C ASN A 308 17.52 -4.89 -10.95
N VAL A 309 16.71 -5.63 -10.18
CA VAL A 309 17.13 -6.74 -9.32
C VAL A 309 16.33 -8.00 -9.66
N ASP A 310 16.88 -9.18 -9.40
CA ASP A 310 16.09 -10.41 -9.47
C ASP A 310 15.14 -10.49 -8.27
N THR A 311 13.88 -10.13 -8.51
CA THR A 311 12.87 -10.10 -7.45
C THR A 311 12.54 -11.48 -6.88
N ARG A 312 12.87 -12.57 -7.57
CA ARG A 312 12.76 -13.95 -7.05
C ARG A 312 13.70 -14.20 -5.88
N GLU A 313 14.88 -13.57 -5.91
CA GLU A 313 15.88 -13.69 -4.85
C GLU A 313 15.38 -13.14 -3.50
N HIS A 314 14.52 -12.12 -3.51
CA HIS A 314 13.91 -11.60 -2.28
C HIS A 314 13.03 -12.65 -1.58
N TYR A 315 12.28 -13.46 -2.34
CA TYR A 315 11.49 -14.55 -1.75
C TYR A 315 12.38 -15.66 -1.17
N ARG A 316 13.48 -16.04 -1.85
CA ARG A 316 14.42 -17.06 -1.35
C ARG A 316 15.08 -16.60 -0.05
N ARG A 317 15.62 -15.39 -0.04
CA ARG A 317 16.25 -14.82 1.16
C ARG A 317 15.28 -14.63 2.31
N LEU A 318 14.01 -14.29 2.02
CA LEU A 318 12.98 -14.18 3.07
C LEU A 318 12.64 -15.56 3.65
N GLU A 319 12.61 -16.61 2.83
CA GLU A 319 12.43 -17.97 3.30
C GLU A 319 13.63 -18.45 4.13
N GLU A 320 14.84 -18.19 3.68
CA GLU A 320 16.07 -18.49 4.44
C GLU A 320 16.03 -17.81 5.80
N TYR A 321 15.73 -16.52 5.84
CA TYR A 321 15.57 -15.79 7.09
C TYR A 321 14.48 -16.42 7.98
N ALA A 322 13.32 -16.73 7.43
CA ALA A 322 12.23 -17.34 8.19
C ALA A 322 12.67 -18.65 8.85
N ARG A 323 13.44 -19.48 8.15
CA ARG A 323 13.99 -20.74 8.65
C ARG A 323 15.07 -20.60 9.71
N THR A 324 15.75 -19.44 9.78
CA THR A 324 16.71 -19.16 10.88
C THR A 324 16.01 -18.82 12.18
N VAL A 325 14.79 -18.27 12.11
CA VAL A 325 14.03 -17.80 13.29
C VAL A 325 13.04 -18.87 13.77
N TYR A 326 12.39 -19.59 12.85
CA TYR A 326 11.34 -20.55 13.19
C TYR A 326 11.47 -21.86 12.43
N PRO A 327 11.06 -23.01 13.02
CA PRO A 327 11.03 -24.31 12.30
C PRO A 327 9.92 -24.32 11.24
N VAL A 328 10.17 -23.71 10.08
CA VAL A 328 9.24 -23.66 8.96
C VAL A 328 9.07 -25.04 8.32
N ARG A 329 7.84 -25.58 8.34
CA ARG A 329 7.46 -26.86 7.72
C ARG A 329 7.17 -26.70 6.23
N SER A 330 6.37 -25.70 5.86
CA SER A 330 6.02 -25.38 4.48
C SER A 330 5.82 -23.89 4.27
N VAL A 331 5.97 -23.45 3.04
CA VAL A 331 5.53 -22.15 2.56
C VAL A 331 4.26 -22.39 1.75
N ASP A 332 3.12 -21.93 2.23
CA ASP A 332 1.83 -22.14 1.58
C ASP A 332 1.50 -21.02 0.59
N TYR A 333 1.90 -19.78 0.90
CA TYR A 333 1.61 -18.58 0.13
C TYR A 333 2.84 -17.68 -0.02
N ARG A 334 2.90 -16.96 -1.13
CA ARG A 334 3.81 -15.85 -1.35
C ARG A 334 3.13 -14.74 -2.12
N TRP A 335 3.38 -13.50 -1.75
CA TRP A 335 2.94 -12.31 -2.48
C TRP A 335 3.82 -11.13 -2.16
N SER A 336 3.70 -10.06 -2.94
CA SER A 336 4.36 -8.81 -2.63
C SER A 336 3.36 -7.67 -2.49
N ALA A 337 3.74 -6.65 -1.77
CA ALA A 337 2.97 -5.42 -1.60
C ALA A 337 3.84 -4.21 -1.97
N GLN A 338 3.24 -3.26 -2.69
CA GLN A 338 3.86 -1.96 -2.93
C GLN A 338 3.21 -0.93 -2.02
N ASP A 339 4.02 -0.04 -1.43
CA ASP A 339 3.53 1.10 -0.67
C ASP A 339 4.31 2.37 -1.05
N TYR A 340 3.82 3.53 -0.62
CA TYR A 340 4.46 4.82 -0.85
C TYR A 340 4.97 5.40 0.46
N ILE A 341 6.25 5.74 0.43
CA ILE A 341 6.97 6.33 1.55
C ILE A 341 7.06 7.84 1.31
N THR A 342 6.49 8.63 2.19
CA THR A 342 6.60 10.08 2.13
C THR A 342 7.98 10.53 2.61
N ILE A 343 8.47 11.65 2.11
CA ILE A 343 9.81 12.17 2.46
C ILE A 343 9.95 12.60 3.92
N ASP A 344 8.83 12.84 4.62
CA ASP A 344 8.78 13.25 6.02
C ASP A 344 8.28 12.16 6.98
N GLY A 345 7.83 11.00 6.44
CA GLY A 345 7.37 9.85 7.23
C GLY A 345 5.89 9.90 7.62
N VAL A 346 5.16 10.96 7.30
CA VAL A 346 3.74 11.11 7.64
C VAL A 346 2.87 11.10 6.37
N PRO A 347 1.72 10.41 6.34
CA PRO A 347 0.79 10.45 5.22
C PRO A 347 0.32 11.86 4.84
N TYR A 348 -0.11 12.04 3.60
CA TYR A 348 -0.79 13.25 3.15
C TYR A 348 -2.29 13.00 3.13
N ILE A 349 -3.04 13.73 3.98
CA ILE A 349 -4.50 13.61 4.15
C ILE A 349 -5.09 15.02 4.26
N GLY A 350 -6.04 15.35 3.39
CA GLY A 350 -6.68 16.66 3.38
C GLY A 350 -6.95 17.18 1.98
N PRO A 351 -7.16 18.49 1.79
CA PRO A 351 -7.30 19.10 0.47
C PRO A 351 -6.07 18.82 -0.41
N LEU A 352 -6.30 18.51 -1.68
CA LEU A 352 -5.26 18.09 -2.64
C LEU A 352 -4.11 19.11 -2.74
N ALA A 353 -4.46 20.38 -2.85
CA ALA A 353 -3.52 21.50 -2.91
C ALA A 353 -4.28 22.79 -2.66
N SER A 354 -3.57 23.90 -2.48
CA SER A 354 -4.17 25.23 -2.43
C SER A 354 -4.97 25.53 -3.72
N GLY A 355 -6.19 25.98 -3.59
CA GLY A 355 -7.12 26.21 -4.69
C GLY A 355 -7.88 24.98 -5.18
N HIS A 356 -7.71 23.81 -4.52
CA HIS A 356 -8.44 22.57 -4.77
C HIS A 356 -9.16 22.10 -3.51
N GLU A 357 -10.03 22.96 -2.98
CA GLU A 357 -10.64 22.78 -1.66
C GLU A 357 -11.71 21.67 -1.63
N ASN A 358 -12.25 21.30 -2.80
CA ASN A 358 -13.26 20.25 -2.96
C ASN A 358 -12.68 18.90 -3.40
N VAL A 359 -11.38 18.84 -3.67
CA VAL A 359 -10.67 17.59 -3.99
C VAL A 359 -9.76 17.24 -2.83
N TYR A 360 -10.01 16.08 -2.23
CA TYR A 360 -9.30 15.59 -1.06
C TYR A 360 -8.40 14.41 -1.43
N ILE A 361 -7.34 14.20 -0.67
CA ILE A 361 -6.39 13.12 -0.87
C ILE A 361 -6.14 12.33 0.40
N ALA A 362 -5.88 11.03 0.24
CA ALA A 362 -5.36 10.14 1.27
C ALA A 362 -4.30 9.22 0.65
N THR A 363 -3.01 9.47 0.96
CA THR A 363 -1.89 8.78 0.32
C THR A 363 -0.64 8.73 1.22
N GLY A 364 0.33 7.87 0.83
CA GLY A 364 1.63 7.80 1.50
C GLY A 364 1.58 7.16 2.88
N PHE A 365 0.86 6.06 3.05
CA PHE A 365 0.62 5.43 4.36
C PHE A 365 1.82 4.70 4.95
N HIS A 366 2.96 4.72 4.30
CA HIS A 366 4.24 4.27 4.85
C HIS A 366 4.18 2.83 5.41
N LYS A 367 3.48 1.92 4.71
CA LYS A 367 3.25 0.50 5.09
C LYS A 367 2.34 0.30 6.32
N TRP A 368 1.71 1.36 6.85
CA TRP A 368 0.79 1.33 7.99
C TRP A 368 -0.64 1.73 7.61
N GLY A 369 -1.08 1.22 6.44
CA GLY A 369 -2.35 1.61 5.84
C GLY A 369 -3.60 1.19 6.62
N MET A 370 -3.54 0.24 7.57
CA MET A 370 -4.72 -0.17 8.32
C MET A 370 -5.19 0.95 9.25
N THR A 371 -4.31 1.49 10.07
CA THR A 371 -4.64 2.59 10.98
C THR A 371 -4.62 3.95 10.28
N ASN A 372 -3.57 4.27 9.49
CA ASN A 372 -3.52 5.55 8.76
C ASN A 372 -4.66 5.69 7.73
N GLY A 373 -5.09 4.61 7.06
CA GLY A 373 -6.21 4.65 6.13
C GLY A 373 -7.55 4.86 6.83
N THR A 374 -7.73 4.30 8.03
CA THR A 374 -8.92 4.53 8.86
C THR A 374 -8.92 5.93 9.46
N ALA A 375 -7.77 6.42 9.96
CA ALA A 375 -7.60 7.79 10.42
C ALA A 375 -7.89 8.79 9.28
N ALA A 376 -7.36 8.51 8.07
CA ALA A 376 -7.64 9.31 6.88
C ALA A 376 -9.13 9.41 6.60
N ALA A 377 -9.85 8.29 6.66
CA ALA A 377 -11.28 8.27 6.42
C ALA A 377 -12.05 9.14 7.43
N THR A 378 -11.66 9.11 8.69
CA THR A 378 -12.27 9.94 9.74
C THR A 378 -11.98 11.42 9.50
N ILE A 379 -10.71 11.77 9.24
CA ILE A 379 -10.30 13.17 8.97
C ILE A 379 -11.05 13.73 7.75
N LEU A 380 -11.08 12.96 6.65
CA LEU A 380 -11.75 13.41 5.43
C LEU A 380 -13.27 13.50 5.58
N ALA A 381 -13.88 12.56 6.30
CA ALA A 381 -15.32 12.64 6.61
C ALA A 381 -15.67 13.85 7.46
N ASP A 382 -14.83 14.22 8.43
CA ASP A 382 -15.01 15.46 9.21
C ASP A 382 -14.90 16.69 8.33
N MET A 383 -13.85 16.80 7.52
CA MET A 383 -13.63 17.95 6.62
C MET A 383 -14.79 18.16 5.64
N ILE A 384 -15.25 17.07 4.97
CA ILE A 384 -16.35 17.14 4.00
C ILE A 384 -17.67 17.58 4.67
N GLN A 385 -17.86 17.22 5.94
CA GLN A 385 -19.01 17.65 6.75
C GLN A 385 -18.85 19.06 7.34
N GLY A 386 -17.75 19.77 7.04
CA GLY A 386 -17.45 21.08 7.61
C GLY A 386 -17.05 21.07 9.08
N ARG A 387 -16.66 19.91 9.62
CA ARG A 387 -16.16 19.77 10.99
C ARG A 387 -14.63 19.91 11.02
N THR A 388 -14.10 20.43 12.11
CA THR A 388 -12.66 20.46 12.36
C THR A 388 -12.20 19.14 12.95
N SER A 389 -11.32 18.44 12.25
CA SER A 389 -10.66 17.25 12.81
C SER A 389 -9.47 17.67 13.69
N PRO A 390 -9.34 17.14 14.91
CA PRO A 390 -8.23 17.48 15.80
C PRO A 390 -6.86 17.00 15.29
N TRP A 391 -6.84 16.12 14.30
CA TRP A 391 -5.63 15.50 13.76
C TRP A 391 -5.21 16.07 12.40
N ALA A 392 -6.00 16.99 11.82
CA ALA A 392 -5.81 17.44 10.44
C ALA A 392 -4.43 18.05 10.18
N GLU A 393 -3.88 18.77 11.16
CA GLU A 393 -2.67 19.57 10.98
C GLU A 393 -1.43 18.70 10.68
N VAL A 394 -1.21 17.62 11.41
CA VAL A 394 -0.04 16.73 11.19
C VAL A 394 -0.08 16.04 9.84
N TYR A 395 -1.27 15.80 9.30
CA TYR A 395 -1.47 15.12 8.02
C TYR A 395 -1.64 16.07 6.83
N ALA A 396 -1.78 17.37 7.05
CA ALA A 396 -2.10 18.35 6.01
C ALA A 396 -1.11 18.29 4.83
N PRO A 397 -1.59 18.21 3.58
CA PRO A 397 -0.71 18.14 2.42
C PRO A 397 0.17 19.37 2.20
N ASP A 398 -0.24 20.53 2.69
CA ASP A 398 0.48 21.81 2.63
C ASP A 398 1.51 22.00 3.76
N ARG A 399 1.56 21.06 4.76
CA ARG A 399 2.59 21.06 5.82
C ARG A 399 4.00 20.99 5.25
N PHE A 400 4.14 20.61 3.99
CA PHE A 400 5.43 20.49 3.32
C PHE A 400 6.13 21.84 3.23
N LYS A 401 7.14 22.02 4.08
CA LYS A 401 8.06 23.17 4.04
C LYS A 401 9.35 22.74 3.33
N PRO A 402 9.60 23.18 2.07
CA PRO A 402 10.79 22.78 1.32
C PRO A 402 12.09 22.95 2.12
N ALA A 403 12.21 24.04 2.90
CA ALA A 403 13.40 24.33 3.69
C ALA A 403 13.75 23.25 4.73
N ALA A 404 12.76 22.63 5.37
CA ALA A 404 12.97 21.59 6.38
C ALA A 404 13.24 20.20 5.78
N SER A 405 12.89 19.98 4.51
CA SER A 405 13.01 18.70 3.81
C SER A 405 13.96 18.74 2.62
N VAL A 406 14.65 19.87 2.37
CA VAL A 406 15.45 20.13 1.17
C VAL A 406 16.42 19.00 0.84
N ARG A 407 17.13 18.46 1.82
CA ARG A 407 18.12 17.42 1.54
C ARG A 407 17.47 16.14 1.01
N ARG A 408 16.41 15.63 1.67
CA ARG A 408 15.69 14.41 1.22
C ARG A 408 14.95 14.66 -0.08
N PHE A 409 14.32 15.83 -0.21
CA PHE A 409 13.65 16.25 -1.44
C PHE A 409 14.63 16.30 -2.62
N LEU A 410 15.81 16.90 -2.45
CA LEU A 410 16.83 16.98 -3.50
C LEU A 410 17.39 15.59 -3.84
N VAL A 411 17.74 14.78 -2.85
CA VAL A 411 18.25 13.42 -3.06
C VAL A 411 17.21 12.59 -3.83
N HIS A 412 15.96 12.57 -3.38
CA HIS A 412 14.89 11.83 -4.05
C HIS A 412 14.70 12.27 -5.52
N ASN A 413 14.64 13.59 -5.77
CA ASN A 413 14.42 14.09 -7.12
C ASN A 413 15.64 13.93 -8.03
N ILE A 414 16.86 13.97 -7.48
CA ILE A 414 18.08 13.64 -8.23
C ILE A 414 18.05 12.16 -8.63
N GLU A 415 17.73 11.24 -7.72
CA GLU A 415 17.63 9.82 -8.04
C GLU A 415 16.54 9.51 -9.09
N VAL A 416 15.39 10.20 -9.03
CA VAL A 416 14.35 10.09 -10.06
C VAL A 416 14.88 10.61 -11.41
N ALA A 417 15.56 11.76 -11.42
CA ALA A 417 16.16 12.31 -12.62
C ALA A 417 17.26 11.40 -13.21
N GLU A 418 18.11 10.81 -12.36
CA GLU A 418 19.12 9.84 -12.80
C GLU A 418 18.49 8.61 -13.46
N LYS A 419 17.43 8.05 -12.87
CA LYS A 419 16.69 6.91 -13.44
C LYS A 419 16.00 7.28 -14.75
N TYR A 420 15.44 8.49 -14.83
CA TYR A 420 14.85 9.00 -16.06
C TYR A 420 15.89 9.12 -17.18
N VAL A 421 16.99 9.84 -16.92
CA VAL A 421 18.06 10.08 -17.89
C VAL A 421 18.80 8.77 -18.20
N GLY A 422 19.19 8.01 -17.18
CA GLY A 422 19.88 6.73 -17.34
C GLY A 422 19.05 5.73 -18.15
N GLY A 423 17.76 5.62 -17.86
CA GLY A 423 16.83 4.82 -18.63
C GLY A 423 16.70 5.28 -20.08
N ALA A 424 16.66 6.60 -20.32
CA ALA A 424 16.56 7.16 -21.66
C ALA A 424 17.83 6.89 -22.51
N ILE A 425 19.03 7.03 -21.91
CA ILE A 425 20.32 6.90 -22.62
C ILE A 425 20.76 5.44 -22.77
N SER A 426 20.34 4.53 -21.85
CA SER A 426 20.75 3.12 -21.90
C SER A 426 20.46 2.49 -23.27
N ARG A 427 21.39 1.68 -23.76
CA ARG A 427 21.22 0.86 -24.98
C ARG A 427 21.30 -0.61 -24.58
N PRO A 428 20.15 -1.21 -24.21
CA PRO A 428 20.09 -2.64 -23.87
C PRO A 428 20.62 -3.48 -25.04
N SER A 429 21.48 -4.44 -24.72
CA SER A 429 22.03 -5.40 -25.68
C SER A 429 21.37 -6.77 -25.49
N GLY A 430 21.38 -7.59 -26.53
CA GLY A 430 20.85 -8.95 -26.56
C GLY A 430 19.89 -9.18 -27.71
N ASP A 431 19.65 -10.42 -28.03
CA ASP A 431 18.73 -10.86 -29.06
C ASP A 431 17.45 -11.43 -28.48
N LEU A 432 16.39 -11.45 -29.28
CA LEU A 432 15.11 -12.06 -28.92
C LEU A 432 15.27 -13.56 -28.55
N ALA A 433 16.27 -14.22 -29.13
CA ALA A 433 16.59 -15.62 -28.84
C ALA A 433 17.16 -15.82 -27.42
N ASP A 434 17.73 -14.77 -26.82
CA ASP A 434 18.30 -14.80 -25.47
C ASP A 434 17.25 -14.70 -24.36
N VAL A 435 15.98 -14.44 -24.72
CA VAL A 435 14.88 -14.36 -23.76
C VAL A 435 14.27 -15.75 -23.58
N GLY A 436 14.55 -16.40 -22.46
CA GLY A 436 14.01 -17.72 -22.14
C GLY A 436 12.52 -17.69 -21.76
N PRO A 437 11.85 -18.87 -21.72
CA PRO A 437 10.48 -18.96 -21.23
C PRO A 437 10.34 -18.43 -19.79
N GLY A 438 9.36 -17.54 -19.57
CA GLY A 438 9.14 -16.88 -18.30
C GLY A 438 10.10 -15.73 -17.99
N GLU A 439 10.92 -15.32 -18.92
CA GLU A 439 11.82 -14.18 -18.78
C GLU A 439 11.30 -12.96 -19.53
N GLY A 440 11.57 -11.79 -18.96
CA GLY A 440 11.33 -10.51 -19.58
C GLY A 440 12.59 -9.65 -19.60
N ARG A 441 12.83 -8.97 -20.69
CA ARG A 441 13.99 -8.06 -20.88
C ARG A 441 13.61 -6.88 -21.74
N ILE A 442 14.37 -5.81 -21.59
CA ILE A 442 14.33 -4.69 -22.55
C ILE A 442 15.44 -4.90 -23.56
N LEU A 443 15.10 -4.90 -24.84
CA LEU A 443 16.01 -5.08 -25.97
C LEU A 443 15.94 -3.87 -26.91
N MET A 444 16.95 -3.71 -27.76
CA MET A 444 16.91 -2.79 -28.91
C MET A 444 16.43 -3.58 -30.12
N ILE A 445 15.20 -3.34 -30.56
CA ILE A 445 14.62 -3.96 -31.77
C ILE A 445 14.35 -2.83 -32.77
N GLU A 446 14.90 -2.94 -33.97
CA GLU A 446 14.77 -1.92 -35.03
C GLU A 446 15.14 -0.49 -34.59
N GLY A 447 16.13 -0.37 -33.71
CA GLY A 447 16.60 0.91 -33.17
C GLY A 447 15.76 1.52 -32.06
N GLU A 448 14.72 0.80 -31.57
CA GLU A 448 13.84 1.24 -30.50
C GLU A 448 13.86 0.28 -29.30
N LYS A 449 13.73 0.85 -28.08
CA LYS A 449 13.59 0.05 -26.86
C LYS A 449 12.26 -0.70 -26.89
N THR A 450 12.34 -2.02 -26.72
CA THR A 450 11.20 -2.92 -26.67
C THR A 450 11.29 -3.79 -25.43
N GLY A 451 10.27 -3.73 -24.59
CA GLY A 451 10.08 -4.67 -23.48
C GLY A 451 9.54 -5.98 -24.05
N VAL A 452 10.31 -7.03 -23.91
CA VAL A 452 9.97 -8.36 -24.42
C VAL A 452 9.79 -9.32 -23.27
N PHE A 453 8.68 -10.03 -23.23
CA PHE A 453 8.43 -11.15 -22.33
C PHE A 453 8.08 -12.39 -23.14
N ARG A 454 8.72 -13.53 -22.82
CA ARG A 454 8.37 -14.82 -23.39
C ARG A 454 7.62 -15.63 -22.36
N ASP A 455 6.34 -15.95 -22.64
CA ASP A 455 5.56 -16.80 -21.74
C ASP A 455 6.05 -18.26 -21.76
N ARG A 456 5.46 -19.11 -20.92
CA ARG A 456 5.87 -20.52 -20.78
C ARG A 456 5.54 -21.36 -21.99
N GLU A 457 4.56 -20.95 -22.77
CA GLU A 457 4.14 -21.55 -24.03
C GLU A 457 5.05 -21.09 -25.19
N GLY A 458 6.04 -20.22 -24.93
CA GLY A 458 6.99 -19.70 -25.91
C GLY A 458 6.48 -18.50 -26.72
N ARG A 459 5.28 -17.98 -26.42
CA ARG A 459 4.73 -16.80 -27.10
C ARG A 459 5.46 -15.55 -26.61
N VAL A 460 5.73 -14.66 -27.53
CA VAL A 460 6.40 -13.39 -27.25
C VAL A 460 5.38 -12.28 -27.09
N HIS A 461 5.47 -11.56 -25.98
CA HIS A 461 4.71 -10.34 -25.71
C HIS A 461 5.69 -9.16 -25.79
N ALA A 462 5.37 -8.17 -26.63
CA ALA A 462 6.23 -7.02 -26.85
C ALA A 462 5.48 -5.71 -26.60
N VAL A 463 6.10 -4.83 -25.82
CA VAL A 463 5.55 -3.52 -25.46
C VAL A 463 6.60 -2.42 -25.58
N ASN A 464 6.16 -1.18 -25.76
CA ASN A 464 7.02 -0.03 -25.53
C ASN A 464 7.22 0.11 -24.01
N PRO A 465 8.44 -0.05 -23.45
CA PRO A 465 8.66 -0.04 -22.00
C PRO A 465 8.62 1.37 -21.38
N THR A 466 8.23 2.39 -22.12
CA THR A 466 8.14 3.77 -21.64
C THR A 466 6.84 3.98 -20.86
N CYS A 467 6.96 4.24 -19.58
CA CYS A 467 5.83 4.49 -18.66
C CYS A 467 4.96 5.64 -19.16
N THR A 468 3.65 5.43 -19.23
CA THR A 468 2.69 6.40 -19.75
C THR A 468 2.34 7.53 -18.77
N HIS A 469 2.85 7.48 -17.53
CA HIS A 469 2.72 8.57 -16.55
C HIS A 469 3.65 9.75 -16.90
N MET A 470 4.97 9.59 -16.76
CA MET A 470 5.96 10.65 -16.98
C MET A 470 7.15 10.21 -17.84
N GLY A 471 7.05 9.11 -18.59
CA GLY A 471 8.03 8.73 -19.61
C GLY A 471 9.27 7.98 -19.10
N CYS A 472 9.33 7.54 -17.84
CA CYS A 472 10.44 6.70 -17.36
C CYS A 472 10.43 5.32 -18.03
N VAL A 473 11.59 4.72 -18.24
CA VAL A 473 11.69 3.33 -18.71
C VAL A 473 11.39 2.38 -17.55
N THR A 474 10.49 1.44 -17.76
CA THR A 474 10.11 0.41 -16.78
C THR A 474 11.20 -0.66 -16.65
N ALA A 475 11.19 -1.42 -15.57
CA ALA A 475 12.01 -2.61 -15.38
C ALA A 475 11.13 -3.86 -15.29
N TRP A 476 11.69 -5.02 -15.68
CA TRP A 476 10.98 -6.29 -15.53
C TRP A 476 11.06 -6.82 -14.10
N ASN A 477 9.93 -7.20 -13.55
CA ASN A 477 9.81 -7.88 -12.26
C ASN A 477 9.61 -9.37 -12.50
N SER A 478 10.65 -10.14 -12.28
CA SER A 478 10.68 -11.57 -12.60
C SER A 478 9.80 -12.44 -11.68
N ALA A 479 9.52 -11.99 -10.46
CA ALA A 479 8.69 -12.72 -9.51
C ALA A 479 7.18 -12.51 -9.73
N GLU A 480 6.81 -11.33 -10.25
CA GLU A 480 5.42 -10.91 -10.44
C GLU A 480 5.00 -10.93 -11.93
N GLU A 481 5.95 -11.14 -12.86
CA GLU A 481 5.77 -11.08 -14.31
C GLU A 481 5.14 -9.74 -14.77
N THR A 482 5.72 -8.61 -14.31
CA THR A 482 5.22 -7.27 -14.55
C THR A 482 6.30 -6.31 -15.01
N TRP A 483 5.89 -5.23 -15.69
CA TRP A 483 6.72 -4.06 -15.98
C TRP A 483 6.50 -3.02 -14.88
N ASP A 484 7.51 -2.75 -14.07
CA ASP A 484 7.43 -1.86 -12.91
C ASP A 484 8.22 -0.57 -13.18
N CYS A 485 7.59 0.60 -12.97
CA CYS A 485 8.23 1.90 -13.19
C CYS A 485 9.05 2.33 -11.96
N PRO A 486 10.37 2.60 -12.09
CA PRO A 486 11.23 2.97 -10.97
C PRO A 486 11.01 4.40 -10.46
N CYS A 487 10.34 5.26 -11.22
CA CYS A 487 10.15 6.66 -10.84
C CYS A 487 9.01 6.81 -9.83
N HIS A 488 7.81 6.34 -10.17
CA HIS A 488 6.61 6.54 -9.34
C HIS A 488 5.79 5.26 -9.13
N GLY A 489 6.34 4.08 -9.45
CA GLY A 489 5.72 2.80 -9.09
C GLY A 489 4.53 2.39 -9.94
N SER A 490 4.30 2.96 -11.13
CA SER A 490 3.31 2.41 -12.05
C SER A 490 3.67 0.98 -12.43
N ARG A 491 2.68 0.07 -12.43
CA ARG A 491 2.87 -1.33 -12.76
C ARG A 491 1.97 -1.75 -13.90
N TYR A 492 2.52 -2.58 -14.76
CA TYR A 492 1.83 -3.07 -15.95
C TYR A 492 2.00 -4.59 -16.05
N SER A 493 0.98 -5.27 -16.54
CA SER A 493 1.09 -6.69 -16.92
C SER A 493 2.09 -6.89 -18.07
N ALA A 494 2.42 -8.15 -18.32
CA ALA A 494 3.34 -8.51 -19.40
C ALA A 494 2.90 -7.97 -20.77
N ASP A 495 1.59 -7.88 -21.02
CA ASP A 495 0.96 -7.32 -22.23
C ASP A 495 0.71 -5.79 -22.15
N GLY A 496 1.19 -5.12 -21.12
CA GLY A 496 1.17 -3.66 -20.97
C GLY A 496 -0.09 -3.07 -20.36
N ARG A 497 -1.07 -3.85 -19.88
CA ARG A 497 -2.25 -3.31 -19.18
C ARG A 497 -1.86 -2.73 -17.81
N VAL A 498 -2.49 -1.62 -17.40
CA VAL A 498 -2.25 -1.03 -16.09
C VAL A 498 -2.77 -1.95 -14.98
N ILE A 499 -1.88 -2.38 -14.10
CA ILE A 499 -2.19 -3.08 -12.84
C ILE A 499 -2.30 -2.07 -11.70
N HIS A 500 -1.35 -1.13 -11.61
CA HIS A 500 -1.28 -0.14 -10.53
C HIS A 500 -0.83 1.22 -11.07
N GLY A 501 -1.49 2.29 -10.61
CA GLY A 501 -1.15 3.68 -10.96
C GLY A 501 0.24 4.13 -10.45
N PRO A 502 0.60 5.39 -10.72
CA PRO A 502 -0.25 6.52 -11.20
C PRO A 502 -0.64 6.52 -12.67
N ALA A 503 0.00 5.72 -13.53
CA ALA A 503 -0.41 5.64 -14.92
C ALA A 503 -1.87 5.18 -15.06
N VAL A 504 -2.63 5.87 -15.91
CA VAL A 504 -4.02 5.55 -16.23
C VAL A 504 -4.17 4.88 -17.60
N LYS A 505 -3.11 4.89 -18.42
CA LYS A 505 -3.05 4.25 -19.74
C LYS A 505 -2.01 3.14 -19.76
N GLY A 506 -2.29 2.06 -20.48
CA GLY A 506 -1.37 0.94 -20.68
C GLY A 506 -0.13 1.32 -21.51
N LEU A 507 0.90 0.46 -21.46
CA LEU A 507 2.01 0.50 -22.37
C LEU A 507 1.51 0.16 -23.79
N ARG A 508 2.10 0.80 -24.81
CA ARG A 508 1.70 0.52 -26.20
C ARG A 508 2.23 -0.84 -26.62
N PRO A 509 1.38 -1.76 -27.12
CA PRO A 509 1.87 -2.98 -27.74
C PRO A 509 2.81 -2.65 -28.90
N ARG A 510 3.84 -3.46 -29.09
CA ARG A 510 4.65 -3.47 -30.31
C ARG A 510 4.27 -4.69 -31.13
N GLY A 511 4.03 -4.50 -32.41
CA GLY A 511 3.80 -5.62 -33.32
C GLY A 511 5.03 -6.52 -33.32
N GLY A 512 4.82 -7.82 -33.14
CA GLY A 512 5.83 -8.84 -33.32
C GLY A 512 6.14 -9.06 -34.80
#